data_d40d3994f6f96e1b752f55e5ea6bc7fa
#
_entry.id   d40d3994f6f96e1b752f55e5ea6bc7fa
#
_cell.length_a   1.000
_cell.length_b   1.000
_cell.length_c   1.000
_cell.angle_alpha   90.00
_cell.angle_beta   90.00
_cell.angle_gamma   90.00
#
_symmetry.space_group_name_H-M   'P 1'
#
loop_
_entity.id
_entity.type
_entity.pdbx_description
1 polymer ?
#
loop_
_entity_poly.entity_id
_entity_poly.type
_entity_poly.pdbx_seq_one_letter_code
_entity_poly.pdbx_strand_id
1 'polypeptide(L)'
;AMGKKAARLGADIRLNTPVTAELIEEIKPHTVFNAIGATPIIPNILGKDQKFVVNSHDVLNGLATPEGNVVVIGGGLVGLEVCEYLAEKGCKVTVLEMMKECGADLGMARKICVQESLYMSGVVQQTEVTVKEIAEGKVIGEKAGETVEYPCDYAVMAIGSKSRDGSMIEAAARKIGAGYIKIGDAGMARRALNAVKEAYDAARTFDDPQIHGYLAKPQKVIAVTGVTGTMGQETLKNLLS
;
A
#
# COMPACT_ATOMS: atom_id res chain seq x y z
N ALA A 1 11.66 -13.02 10.89
CA ALA A 1 13.08 -12.80 11.23
C ALA A 1 13.30 -11.47 11.96
N MET A 2 12.84 -10.34 11.44
CA MET A 2 13.09 -8.99 12.01
C MET A 2 12.47 -8.76 13.39
N GLY A 3 11.22 -9.17 13.64
CA GLY A 3 10.59 -9.04 14.96
C GLY A 3 11.33 -9.77 16.09
N LYS A 4 11.89 -10.97 15.81
CA LYS A 4 12.72 -11.68 16.78
C LYS A 4 14.02 -10.93 17.09
N LYS A 5 14.62 -10.24 16.10
CA LYS A 5 15.80 -9.41 16.32
C LYS A 5 15.46 -8.19 17.18
N ALA A 6 14.37 -7.49 16.87
CA ALA A 6 13.90 -6.34 17.64
C ALA A 6 13.65 -6.68 19.12
N ALA A 7 12.92 -7.78 19.38
CA ALA A 7 12.66 -8.25 20.74
C ALA A 7 13.98 -8.56 21.50
N ARG A 8 14.98 -9.18 20.84
CA ARG A 8 16.30 -9.45 21.46
C ARG A 8 17.09 -8.16 21.78
N LEU A 9 16.81 -7.09 21.04
CA LEU A 9 17.40 -5.76 21.27
C LEU A 9 16.61 -4.92 22.30
N GLY A 10 15.60 -5.51 22.96
CA GLY A 10 14.87 -4.87 24.03
C GLY A 10 13.61 -4.10 23.61
N ALA A 11 13.17 -4.24 22.34
CA ALA A 11 11.92 -3.62 21.92
C ALA A 11 10.70 -4.33 22.56
N ASP A 12 9.81 -3.55 23.16
CA ASP A 12 8.48 -4.01 23.58
C ASP A 12 7.55 -4.06 22.37
N ILE A 13 7.19 -5.28 21.93
CA ILE A 13 6.34 -5.51 20.76
C ILE A 13 4.97 -5.95 21.23
N ARG A 14 3.98 -5.09 21.06
CA ARG A 14 2.57 -5.35 21.43
C ARG A 14 1.75 -5.67 20.19
N LEU A 15 1.43 -6.94 19.99
CA LEU A 15 0.55 -7.40 18.91
C LEU A 15 -0.92 -7.23 19.30
N ASN A 16 -1.81 -7.12 18.30
CA ASN A 16 -3.25 -6.93 18.49
C ASN A 16 -3.59 -5.74 19.40
N THR A 17 -2.76 -4.73 19.42
CA THR A 17 -2.89 -3.55 20.27
C THR A 17 -3.07 -2.32 19.37
N PRO A 18 -4.32 -1.90 19.10
CA PRO A 18 -4.56 -0.66 18.38
C PRO A 18 -3.97 0.53 19.14
N VAL A 19 -3.29 1.40 18.41
CA VAL A 19 -2.78 2.63 19.02
C VAL A 19 -3.92 3.62 19.20
N THR A 20 -4.19 4.00 20.44
CA THR A 20 -5.19 4.99 20.82
C THR A 20 -4.52 6.23 21.41
N ALA A 21 -5.27 7.31 21.56
CA ALA A 21 -4.77 8.53 22.21
C ALA A 21 -4.36 8.26 23.66
N GLU A 22 -5.16 7.48 24.38
CA GLU A 22 -4.92 7.11 25.78
C GLU A 22 -3.61 6.32 25.93
N LEU A 23 -3.35 5.37 25.01
CA LEU A 23 -2.11 4.59 25.04
C LEU A 23 -0.89 5.48 24.82
N ILE A 24 -0.96 6.48 23.93
CA ILE A 24 0.11 7.44 23.70
C ILE A 24 0.32 8.30 24.95
N GLU A 25 -0.76 8.76 25.59
CA GLU A 25 -0.72 9.54 26.83
C GLU A 25 -0.19 8.73 28.02
N GLU A 26 -0.45 7.43 28.06
CA GLU A 26 0.08 6.49 29.08
C GLU A 26 1.60 6.28 28.91
N ILE A 27 2.03 5.92 27.69
CA ILE A 27 3.44 5.62 27.37
C ILE A 27 4.31 6.88 27.45
N LYS A 28 3.77 8.04 27.09
CA LYS A 28 4.47 9.35 27.02
C LYS A 28 5.77 9.26 26.23
N PRO A 29 5.75 8.78 24.97
CA PRO A 29 6.97 8.67 24.19
C PRO A 29 7.55 10.05 23.88
N HIS A 30 8.87 10.12 23.64
CA HIS A 30 9.53 11.34 23.15
C HIS A 30 9.22 11.59 21.66
N THR A 31 9.05 10.51 20.90
CA THR A 31 8.76 10.56 19.46
C THR A 31 7.85 9.40 19.07
N VAL A 32 6.89 9.67 18.22
CA VAL A 32 5.99 8.68 17.61
C VAL A 32 6.30 8.57 16.12
N PHE A 33 6.71 7.38 15.67
CA PHE A 33 6.82 7.05 14.26
C PHE A 33 5.51 6.42 13.79
N ASN A 34 4.79 7.12 12.95
CA ASN A 34 3.56 6.60 12.36
C ASN A 34 3.87 5.82 11.07
N ALA A 35 3.76 4.51 11.15
CA ALA A 35 3.94 3.55 10.04
C ALA A 35 2.68 2.69 9.81
N ILE A 36 1.46 3.25 10.05
CA ILE A 36 0.21 2.49 9.94
C ILE A 36 -0.15 2.08 8.50
N GLY A 37 0.60 2.57 7.51
CA GLY A 37 0.47 2.17 6.12
C GLY A 37 -0.71 2.81 5.39
N ALA A 38 -1.20 2.12 4.36
CA ALA A 38 -2.26 2.56 3.49
C ALA A 38 -3.39 1.51 3.40
N THR A 39 -4.50 1.88 2.78
CA THR A 39 -5.60 1.00 2.41
C THR A 39 -5.84 1.09 0.90
N PRO A 40 -6.32 0.02 0.23
CA PRO A 40 -6.74 0.08 -1.16
C PRO A 40 -7.77 1.19 -1.38
N ILE A 41 -7.66 1.89 -2.49
CA ILE A 41 -8.68 2.82 -2.94
C ILE A 41 -9.82 1.99 -3.53
N ILE A 42 -11.03 2.18 -3.00
CA ILE A 42 -12.26 1.64 -3.57
C ILE A 42 -13.01 2.82 -4.19
N PRO A 43 -12.97 2.98 -5.51
CA PRO A 43 -13.64 4.08 -6.18
C PRO A 43 -15.15 3.91 -6.10
N ASN A 44 -15.87 5.01 -6.30
CA ASN A 44 -17.33 4.96 -6.34
C ASN A 44 -17.81 4.55 -7.74
N ILE A 45 -17.56 3.29 -8.11
CA ILE A 45 -18.04 2.67 -9.35
C ILE A 45 -19.27 1.86 -9.03
N LEU A 46 -20.30 1.98 -9.87
CA LEU A 46 -21.53 1.19 -9.75
C LEU A 46 -21.17 -0.31 -9.83
N GLY A 47 -21.70 -1.11 -8.92
CA GLY A 47 -21.43 -2.56 -8.88
C GLY A 47 -20.15 -2.99 -8.16
N LYS A 48 -19.38 -2.09 -7.57
CA LYS A 48 -18.14 -2.39 -6.85
C LYS A 48 -18.24 -3.37 -5.67
N ASP A 49 -19.45 -3.51 -5.12
CA ASP A 49 -19.73 -4.36 -3.95
C ASP A 49 -20.28 -5.76 -4.33
N GLN A 50 -20.22 -6.13 -5.61
CA GLN A 50 -20.65 -7.47 -6.07
C GLN A 50 -19.65 -8.55 -5.61
N LYS A 51 -20.14 -9.79 -5.41
CA LYS A 51 -19.37 -10.89 -4.84
C LYS A 51 -18.13 -11.29 -5.66
N PHE A 52 -18.16 -11.09 -6.97
CA PHE A 52 -17.05 -11.39 -7.88
C PHE A 52 -16.07 -10.22 -8.02
N VAL A 53 -16.30 -9.10 -7.32
CA VAL A 53 -15.36 -7.97 -7.24
C VAL A 53 -14.47 -8.15 -6.03
N VAL A 54 -13.18 -8.23 -6.26
CA VAL A 54 -12.16 -8.41 -5.21
C VAL A 54 -11.08 -7.32 -5.33
N ASN A 55 -10.31 -7.11 -4.29
CA ASN A 55 -9.21 -6.16 -4.35
C ASN A 55 -7.87 -6.86 -4.62
N SER A 56 -6.93 -6.12 -5.18
CA SER A 56 -5.60 -6.61 -5.54
C SER A 56 -4.80 -7.18 -4.35
N HIS A 57 -4.96 -6.60 -3.17
CA HIS A 57 -4.25 -7.07 -1.97
C HIS A 57 -4.77 -8.43 -1.50
N ASP A 58 -6.07 -8.68 -1.56
CA ASP A 58 -6.65 -9.97 -1.20
C ASP A 58 -6.20 -11.07 -2.18
N VAL A 59 -6.11 -10.74 -3.48
CA VAL A 59 -5.57 -11.66 -4.49
C VAL A 59 -4.10 -12.01 -4.19
N LEU A 60 -3.25 -11.01 -4.00
CA LEU A 60 -1.81 -11.22 -3.76
C LEU A 60 -1.53 -11.89 -2.41
N ASN A 61 -2.40 -11.72 -1.42
CA ASN A 61 -2.30 -12.38 -0.12
C ASN A 61 -2.95 -13.78 -0.10
N GLY A 62 -3.54 -14.23 -1.20
CA GLY A 62 -4.22 -15.52 -1.29
C GLY A 62 -5.54 -15.61 -0.53
N LEU A 63 -6.14 -14.47 -0.17
CA LEU A 63 -7.45 -14.38 0.48
C LEU A 63 -8.60 -14.43 -0.54
N ALA A 64 -8.31 -14.09 -1.79
CA ALA A 64 -9.21 -14.26 -2.93
C ALA A 64 -8.48 -15.02 -4.04
N THR A 65 -9.15 -15.95 -4.68
CA THR A 65 -8.62 -16.82 -5.75
C THR A 65 -9.50 -16.70 -7.00
N PRO A 66 -9.39 -15.61 -7.79
CA PRO A 66 -10.09 -15.49 -9.05
C PRO A 66 -9.71 -16.59 -10.04
N GLU A 67 -10.68 -17.05 -10.82
CA GLU A 67 -10.51 -18.08 -11.84
C GLU A 67 -11.21 -17.65 -13.15
N GLY A 68 -10.88 -18.27 -14.26
CA GLY A 68 -11.51 -18.03 -15.56
C GLY A 68 -11.05 -16.72 -16.22
N ASN A 69 -12.02 -15.92 -16.69
CA ASN A 69 -11.75 -14.62 -17.31
C ASN A 69 -11.73 -13.54 -16.23
N VAL A 70 -10.60 -12.87 -16.08
CA VAL A 70 -10.43 -11.86 -15.02
C VAL A 70 -10.14 -10.49 -15.64
N VAL A 71 -10.92 -9.50 -15.24
CA VAL A 71 -10.66 -8.10 -15.59
C VAL A 71 -9.98 -7.41 -14.40
N VAL A 72 -8.76 -6.90 -14.62
CA VAL A 72 -8.02 -6.10 -13.63
C VAL A 72 -8.25 -4.61 -13.96
N ILE A 73 -8.75 -3.86 -12.98
CA ILE A 73 -9.05 -2.43 -13.12
C ILE A 73 -7.90 -1.63 -12.48
N GLY A 74 -7.09 -1.00 -13.34
CA GLY A 74 -5.89 -0.26 -12.98
C GLY A 74 -4.60 -0.97 -13.43
N GLY A 75 -3.85 -0.34 -14.32
CA GLY A 75 -2.62 -0.84 -14.93
C GLY A 75 -1.34 -0.26 -14.33
N GLY A 76 -1.36 0.21 -13.06
CA GLY A 76 -0.18 0.59 -12.31
C GLY A 76 0.63 -0.61 -11.82
N LEU A 77 1.72 -0.37 -11.07
CA LEU A 77 2.63 -1.42 -10.58
C LEU A 77 1.88 -2.63 -9.97
N VAL A 78 1.00 -2.38 -9.00
CA VAL A 78 0.27 -3.46 -8.30
C VAL A 78 -0.70 -4.18 -9.24
N GLY A 79 -1.37 -3.46 -10.14
CA GLY A 79 -2.27 -4.06 -11.13
C GLY A 79 -1.53 -5.01 -12.07
N LEU A 80 -0.34 -4.62 -12.53
CA LEU A 80 0.48 -5.47 -13.40
C LEU A 80 1.05 -6.69 -12.64
N GLU A 81 1.43 -6.55 -11.37
CA GLU A 81 1.83 -7.68 -10.51
C GLU A 81 0.67 -8.67 -10.32
N VAL A 82 -0.55 -8.18 -10.15
CA VAL A 82 -1.75 -9.04 -10.11
C VAL A 82 -1.98 -9.75 -11.45
N CYS A 83 -1.79 -9.05 -12.57
CA CYS A 83 -1.94 -9.64 -13.90
C CYS A 83 -0.96 -10.80 -14.12
N GLU A 84 0.33 -10.61 -13.79
CA GLU A 84 1.35 -11.67 -13.84
C GLU A 84 0.94 -12.86 -12.97
N TYR A 85 0.60 -12.60 -11.69
CA TYR A 85 0.20 -13.63 -10.73
C TYR A 85 -1.01 -14.45 -11.21
N LEU A 86 -2.05 -13.79 -11.72
CA LEU A 86 -3.26 -14.47 -12.19
C LEU A 86 -3.03 -15.24 -13.49
N ALA A 87 -2.22 -14.70 -14.41
CA ALA A 87 -1.83 -15.40 -15.63
C ALA A 87 -1.02 -16.66 -15.34
N GLU A 88 -0.09 -16.62 -14.38
CA GLU A 88 0.64 -17.81 -13.89
C GLU A 88 -0.29 -18.87 -13.27
N LYS A 89 -1.44 -18.45 -12.73
CA LYS A 89 -2.50 -19.36 -12.21
C LYS A 89 -3.42 -19.90 -13.30
N GLY A 90 -3.21 -19.49 -14.55
CA GLY A 90 -3.99 -19.97 -15.71
C GLY A 90 -5.25 -19.16 -16.00
N CYS A 91 -5.42 -17.98 -15.38
CA CYS A 91 -6.51 -17.08 -15.72
C CYS A 91 -6.29 -16.41 -17.07
N LYS A 92 -7.38 -16.09 -17.77
CA LYS A 92 -7.35 -15.18 -18.93
C LYS A 92 -7.53 -13.75 -18.44
N VAL A 93 -6.46 -12.97 -18.48
CA VAL A 93 -6.44 -11.65 -17.84
C VAL A 93 -6.54 -10.53 -18.86
N THR A 94 -7.45 -9.59 -18.61
CA THR A 94 -7.52 -8.31 -19.30
C THR A 94 -7.34 -7.19 -18.30
N VAL A 95 -6.35 -6.30 -18.50
CA VAL A 95 -6.18 -5.11 -17.66
C VAL A 95 -6.73 -3.87 -18.35
N LEU A 96 -7.54 -3.10 -17.62
CA LEU A 96 -8.10 -1.83 -18.05
C LEU A 96 -7.37 -0.68 -17.36
N GLU A 97 -6.82 0.24 -18.16
CA GLU A 97 -6.10 1.41 -17.67
C GLU A 97 -6.67 2.69 -18.29
N MET A 98 -6.94 3.70 -17.46
CA MET A 98 -7.45 4.99 -17.93
C MET A 98 -6.39 5.86 -18.61
N MET A 99 -5.13 5.64 -18.30
CA MET A 99 -4.01 6.35 -18.92
C MET A 99 -3.66 5.74 -20.28
N LYS A 100 -2.79 6.45 -21.02
CA LYS A 100 -2.35 6.00 -22.36
C LYS A 100 -1.49 4.73 -22.35
N GLU A 101 -0.94 4.37 -21.18
CA GLU A 101 -0.07 3.21 -21.06
C GLU A 101 -0.18 2.57 -19.67
N CYS A 102 0.00 1.27 -19.60
CA CYS A 102 0.16 0.54 -18.34
C CYS A 102 1.61 0.68 -17.85
N GLY A 103 1.78 0.70 -16.50
CA GLY A 103 3.09 0.78 -15.88
C GLY A 103 3.78 2.14 -16.03
N ALA A 104 3.02 3.24 -16.12
CA ALA A 104 3.58 4.60 -16.18
C ALA A 104 4.42 4.96 -14.95
N ASP A 105 4.16 4.31 -13.82
CA ASP A 105 4.87 4.46 -12.54
C ASP A 105 6.12 3.55 -12.42
N LEU A 106 6.38 2.70 -13.41
CA LEU A 106 7.55 1.82 -13.44
C LEU A 106 8.78 2.55 -13.99
N GLY A 107 9.96 2.23 -13.46
CA GLY A 107 11.22 2.61 -14.10
C GLY A 107 11.42 1.85 -15.42
N MET A 108 12.09 2.48 -16.39
CA MET A 108 12.24 1.99 -17.76
C MET A 108 12.64 0.50 -17.86
N ALA A 109 13.70 0.09 -17.17
CA ALA A 109 14.19 -1.29 -17.24
C ALA A 109 13.15 -2.30 -16.73
N ARG A 110 12.51 -2.03 -15.57
CA ARG A 110 11.47 -2.90 -15.05
C ARG A 110 10.23 -2.94 -15.95
N LYS A 111 9.86 -1.80 -16.52
CA LYS A 111 8.73 -1.71 -17.43
C LYS A 111 8.90 -2.63 -18.63
N ILE A 112 10.09 -2.65 -19.26
CA ILE A 112 10.38 -3.53 -20.39
C ILE A 112 10.19 -5.00 -19.99
N CYS A 113 10.78 -5.44 -18.87
CA CYS A 113 10.67 -6.82 -18.41
C CYS A 113 9.21 -7.21 -18.09
N VAL A 114 8.46 -6.33 -17.41
CA VAL A 114 7.06 -6.60 -17.06
C VAL A 114 6.20 -6.67 -18.33
N GLN A 115 6.37 -5.74 -19.27
CA GLN A 115 5.62 -5.74 -20.53
C GLN A 115 5.88 -7.01 -21.36
N GLU A 116 7.13 -7.47 -21.41
CA GLU A 116 7.49 -8.72 -22.08
C GLU A 116 6.83 -9.94 -21.37
N SER A 117 6.91 -10.00 -20.05
CA SER A 117 6.27 -11.05 -19.25
C SER A 117 4.76 -11.12 -19.47
N LEU A 118 4.07 -9.97 -19.43
CA LEU A 118 2.63 -9.89 -19.68
C LEU A 118 2.26 -10.32 -21.10
N TYR A 119 3.03 -9.90 -22.08
CA TYR A 119 2.84 -10.31 -23.48
C TYR A 119 2.99 -11.83 -23.66
N MET A 120 4.06 -12.41 -23.11
CA MET A 120 4.31 -13.86 -23.17
C MET A 120 3.24 -14.68 -22.42
N SER A 121 2.66 -14.12 -21.38
CA SER A 121 1.58 -14.73 -20.60
C SER A 121 0.19 -14.51 -21.21
N GLY A 122 0.09 -13.82 -22.34
CA GLY A 122 -1.18 -13.57 -23.03
C GLY A 122 -2.11 -12.57 -22.34
N VAL A 123 -1.58 -11.72 -21.46
CA VAL A 123 -2.37 -10.66 -20.81
C VAL A 123 -2.75 -9.57 -21.82
N VAL A 124 -4.04 -9.29 -21.92
CA VAL A 124 -4.57 -8.24 -22.82
C VAL A 124 -4.56 -6.90 -22.09
N GLN A 125 -3.90 -5.89 -22.65
CA GLN A 125 -3.88 -4.54 -22.10
C GLN A 125 -4.80 -3.62 -22.89
N GLN A 126 -5.74 -3.00 -22.21
CA GLN A 126 -6.66 -2.01 -22.76
C GLN A 126 -6.44 -0.68 -22.06
N THR A 127 -5.84 0.25 -22.78
CA THR A 127 -5.53 1.61 -22.31
C THR A 127 -6.59 2.60 -22.74
N GLU A 128 -6.60 3.78 -22.11
CA GLU A 128 -7.56 4.86 -22.35
C GLU A 128 -9.01 4.41 -22.12
N VAL A 129 -9.19 3.48 -21.16
CA VAL A 129 -10.50 2.96 -20.75
C VAL A 129 -10.84 3.48 -19.36
N THR A 130 -11.89 4.27 -19.25
CA THR A 130 -12.45 4.70 -17.97
C THR A 130 -13.59 3.78 -17.57
N VAL A 131 -13.40 2.98 -16.51
CA VAL A 131 -14.46 2.08 -16.01
C VAL A 131 -15.58 2.91 -15.38
N LYS A 132 -16.81 2.63 -15.77
CA LYS A 132 -18.03 3.32 -15.31
C LYS A 132 -18.88 2.42 -14.40
N GLU A 133 -18.96 1.13 -14.74
CA GLU A 133 -19.84 0.19 -14.06
C GLU A 133 -19.24 -1.23 -14.07
N ILE A 134 -19.51 -1.98 -13.02
CA ILE A 134 -19.27 -3.43 -12.96
C ILE A 134 -20.64 -4.09 -12.87
N ALA A 135 -21.08 -4.66 -13.99
CA ALA A 135 -22.34 -5.39 -14.08
C ALA A 135 -22.10 -6.90 -13.92
N GLU A 136 -23.16 -7.67 -13.74
CA GLU A 136 -23.04 -9.13 -13.65
C GLU A 136 -22.38 -9.71 -14.91
N GLY A 137 -21.26 -10.40 -14.71
CA GLY A 137 -20.50 -11.05 -15.78
C GLY A 137 -19.70 -10.12 -16.70
N LYS A 138 -19.61 -8.83 -16.41
CA LYS A 138 -18.83 -7.88 -17.24
C LYS A 138 -18.44 -6.60 -16.52
N VAL A 139 -17.38 -5.97 -17.02
CA VAL A 139 -17.01 -4.59 -16.69
C VAL A 139 -17.36 -3.68 -17.87
N ILE A 140 -18.01 -2.56 -17.61
CA ILE A 140 -18.42 -1.57 -18.60
C ILE A 140 -17.53 -0.34 -18.44
N GLY A 141 -16.91 0.07 -19.53
CA GLY A 141 -16.06 1.24 -19.59
C GLY A 141 -16.43 2.17 -20.75
N GLU A 142 -15.74 3.30 -20.77
CA GLU A 142 -15.79 4.26 -21.87
C GLU A 142 -14.40 4.39 -22.48
N LYS A 143 -14.29 4.28 -23.80
CA LYS A 143 -13.07 4.48 -24.58
C LYS A 143 -13.38 5.38 -25.77
N ALA A 144 -12.65 6.50 -25.90
CA ALA A 144 -12.87 7.48 -26.98
C ALA A 144 -14.34 7.97 -27.11
N GLY A 145 -15.08 8.02 -26.01
CA GLY A 145 -16.49 8.44 -25.98
C GLY A 145 -17.50 7.32 -26.30
N GLU A 146 -17.03 6.12 -26.60
CA GLU A 146 -17.88 4.95 -26.86
C GLU A 146 -17.91 4.02 -25.64
N THR A 147 -19.07 3.42 -25.39
CA THR A 147 -19.23 2.39 -24.36
C THR A 147 -18.63 1.08 -24.85
N VAL A 148 -17.76 0.48 -24.02
CA VAL A 148 -17.13 -0.80 -24.27
C VAL A 148 -17.40 -1.77 -23.13
N GLU A 149 -17.58 -3.04 -23.44
CA GLU A 149 -17.87 -4.08 -22.47
C GLU A 149 -16.77 -5.14 -22.45
N TYR A 150 -16.38 -5.57 -21.27
CA TYR A 150 -15.37 -6.59 -21.04
C TYR A 150 -15.96 -7.73 -20.23
N PRO A 151 -16.32 -8.86 -20.84
CA PRO A 151 -16.85 -10.03 -20.16
C PRO A 151 -15.83 -10.58 -19.15
N CYS A 152 -16.29 -10.93 -17.95
CA CYS A 152 -15.41 -11.49 -16.92
C CYS A 152 -16.19 -12.33 -15.90
N ASP A 153 -15.48 -13.30 -15.33
CA ASP A 153 -15.94 -14.07 -14.16
C ASP A 153 -15.61 -13.34 -12.86
N TYR A 154 -14.49 -12.59 -12.84
CA TYR A 154 -14.04 -11.77 -11.72
C TYR A 154 -13.54 -10.41 -12.18
N ALA A 155 -13.77 -9.39 -11.35
CA ALA A 155 -13.17 -8.07 -11.48
C ALA A 155 -12.23 -7.80 -10.28
N VAL A 156 -10.99 -7.39 -10.56
CA VAL A 156 -9.99 -7.09 -9.53
C VAL A 156 -9.71 -5.59 -9.50
N MET A 157 -9.96 -4.96 -8.35
CA MET A 157 -9.70 -3.54 -8.15
C MET A 157 -8.23 -3.32 -7.79
N ALA A 158 -7.48 -2.61 -8.65
CA ALA A 158 -6.05 -2.33 -8.49
C ALA A 158 -5.73 -0.83 -8.72
N ILE A 159 -6.59 0.07 -8.22
CA ILE A 159 -6.56 1.52 -8.51
C ILE A 159 -5.60 2.30 -7.59
N GLY A 160 -4.73 1.59 -6.87
CA GLY A 160 -3.79 2.18 -5.94
C GLY A 160 -4.26 2.17 -4.50
N SER A 161 -3.50 2.85 -3.65
CA SER A 161 -3.72 2.89 -2.19
C SER A 161 -3.71 4.31 -1.67
N LYS A 162 -4.47 4.55 -0.60
CA LYS A 162 -4.55 5.81 0.13
C LYS A 162 -3.98 5.62 1.53
N SER A 163 -3.13 6.54 1.97
CA SER A 163 -2.60 6.57 3.34
C SER A 163 -3.75 6.50 4.35
N ARG A 164 -3.56 5.70 5.40
CA ARG A 164 -4.52 5.65 6.51
C ARG A 164 -4.51 6.96 7.28
N ASP A 165 -5.67 7.33 7.81
CA ASP A 165 -5.77 8.53 8.64
C ASP A 165 -5.05 8.31 9.98
N GLY A 166 -3.99 9.07 10.21
CA GLY A 166 -3.21 9.10 11.44
C GLY A 166 -3.43 10.37 12.27
N SER A 167 -4.45 11.15 11.98
CA SER A 167 -4.70 12.45 12.63
C SER A 167 -4.87 12.34 14.14
N MET A 168 -5.54 11.29 14.62
CA MET A 168 -5.69 11.01 16.05
C MET A 168 -4.34 10.75 16.72
N ILE A 169 -3.46 9.97 16.08
CA ILE A 169 -2.12 9.65 16.59
C ILE A 169 -1.28 10.95 16.64
N GLU A 170 -1.35 11.77 15.59
CA GLU A 170 -0.65 13.05 15.53
C GLU A 170 -1.14 14.01 16.63
N ALA A 171 -2.44 14.15 16.80
CA ALA A 171 -3.04 15.00 17.83
C ALA A 171 -2.63 14.57 19.25
N ALA A 172 -2.65 13.27 19.53
CA ALA A 172 -2.24 12.73 20.82
C ALA A 172 -0.73 12.94 21.10
N ALA A 173 0.12 12.73 20.08
CA ALA A 173 1.56 13.01 20.20
C ALA A 173 1.83 14.49 20.50
N ARG A 174 1.20 15.39 19.76
CA ARG A 174 1.32 16.86 19.97
C ARG A 174 0.82 17.28 21.35
N LYS A 175 -0.27 16.71 21.85
CA LYS A 175 -0.84 17.02 23.18
C LYS A 175 0.16 16.77 24.30
N ILE A 176 0.99 15.75 24.20
CA ILE A 176 2.01 15.41 25.20
C ILE A 176 3.38 16.01 24.89
N GLY A 177 3.49 16.82 23.83
CA GLY A 177 4.76 17.45 23.41
C GLY A 177 5.75 16.46 22.76
N ALA A 178 5.29 15.31 22.27
CA ALA A 178 6.11 14.34 21.55
C ALA A 178 6.36 14.75 20.09
N GLY A 179 7.53 14.35 19.55
CA GLY A 179 7.78 14.39 18.12
C GLY A 179 6.84 13.45 17.37
N TYR A 180 6.47 13.80 16.13
CA TYR A 180 5.62 12.97 15.29
C TYR A 180 6.15 12.91 13.86
N ILE A 181 6.43 11.72 13.37
CA ILE A 181 7.04 11.48 12.05
C ILE A 181 6.23 10.42 11.32
N LYS A 182 5.69 10.76 10.14
CA LYS A 182 5.06 9.82 9.21
C LYS A 182 6.12 9.17 8.34
N ILE A 183 6.06 7.86 8.18
CA ILE A 183 7.00 7.10 7.35
C ILE A 183 6.26 6.13 6.43
N GLY A 184 6.82 5.94 5.26
CA GLY A 184 6.28 5.03 4.23
C GLY A 184 4.87 5.41 3.82
N ASP A 185 4.04 4.40 3.60
CA ASP A 185 2.69 4.57 3.09
C ASP A 185 1.73 5.29 4.05
N ALA A 186 2.10 5.46 5.31
CA ALA A 186 1.35 6.34 6.23
C ALA A 186 1.50 7.82 5.86
N GLY A 187 2.56 8.21 5.18
CA GLY A 187 2.76 9.53 4.61
C GLY A 187 2.23 9.62 3.19
N MET A 188 2.72 8.75 2.31
CA MET A 188 2.33 8.66 0.90
C MET A 188 2.58 7.24 0.39
N ALA A 189 1.54 6.59 -0.13
CA ALA A 189 1.65 5.27 -0.73
C ALA A 189 2.54 5.31 -1.99
N ARG A 190 3.66 4.58 -1.95
CA ARG A 190 4.68 4.53 -3.00
C ARG A 190 5.36 3.16 -3.02
N ARG A 191 6.54 3.06 -3.67
CA ARG A 191 7.32 1.81 -3.72
C ARG A 191 7.97 1.51 -2.38
N ALA A 192 8.17 0.23 -2.08
CA ALA A 192 8.85 -0.24 -0.87
C ALA A 192 10.21 0.43 -0.63
N LEU A 193 10.97 0.71 -1.71
CA LEU A 193 12.24 1.42 -1.62
C LEU A 193 12.12 2.81 -0.98
N ASN A 194 11.08 3.58 -1.34
CA ASN A 194 10.84 4.90 -0.77
C ASN A 194 10.59 4.80 0.73
N ALA A 195 9.79 3.87 1.07
CA ALA A 195 9.34 3.61 2.40
C ALA A 195 10.51 3.12 3.31
N VAL A 196 11.39 2.21 2.82
CA VAL A 196 12.61 1.78 3.52
C VAL A 196 13.57 2.96 3.72
N LYS A 197 13.77 3.78 2.68
CA LYS A 197 14.63 4.97 2.78
C LYS A 197 14.11 5.97 3.82
N GLU A 198 12.82 6.28 3.80
CA GLU A 198 12.22 7.19 4.78
C GLU A 198 12.36 6.68 6.21
N ALA A 199 12.13 5.39 6.44
CA ALA A 199 12.31 4.78 7.75
C ALA A 199 13.76 4.88 8.23
N TYR A 200 14.72 4.63 7.34
CA TYR A 200 16.14 4.74 7.64
C TYR A 200 16.53 6.19 7.97
N ASP A 201 16.17 7.14 7.12
CA ASP A 201 16.50 8.55 7.29
C ASP A 201 15.87 9.08 8.60
N ALA A 202 14.58 8.79 8.82
CA ALA A 202 13.86 9.22 10.01
C ALA A 202 14.48 8.65 11.31
N ALA A 203 14.88 7.37 11.29
CA ALA A 203 15.52 6.75 12.45
C ALA A 203 16.89 7.38 12.81
N ARG A 204 17.60 7.94 11.84
CA ARG A 204 18.89 8.60 12.05
C ARG A 204 18.79 10.06 12.48
N THR A 205 17.67 10.70 12.18
CA THR A 205 17.53 12.15 12.36
C THR A 205 16.38 12.54 13.30
N PHE A 206 15.67 11.57 13.90
CA PHE A 206 14.48 11.83 14.69
C PHE A 206 14.70 12.73 15.90
N ASP A 207 15.92 12.80 16.42
CA ASP A 207 16.32 13.62 17.56
C ASP A 207 17.02 14.93 17.17
N ASP A 208 17.10 15.24 15.89
CA ASP A 208 17.65 16.51 15.41
C ASP A 208 16.57 17.60 15.44
N PRO A 209 16.66 18.59 16.35
CA PRO A 209 15.67 19.64 16.47
C PRO A 209 15.63 20.57 15.26
N GLN A 210 16.69 20.66 14.46
CA GLN A 210 16.73 21.45 13.23
C GLN A 210 15.86 20.82 12.12
N ILE A 211 15.78 19.48 12.11
CA ILE A 211 15.01 18.73 11.11
C ILE A 211 13.56 18.54 11.56
N HIS A 212 13.32 18.22 12.82
CA HIS A 212 12.00 17.81 13.32
C HIS A 212 11.36 18.79 14.30
N GLY A 213 12.04 19.87 14.66
CA GLY A 213 11.47 20.99 15.43
C GLY A 213 11.14 20.66 16.89
N TYR A 214 11.81 19.68 17.52
CA TYR A 214 11.64 19.35 18.93
C TYR A 214 12.98 19.10 19.63
N LEU A 215 13.00 19.23 20.95
CA LEU A 215 14.21 19.05 21.73
C LEU A 215 14.49 17.57 22.02
N ALA A 216 15.69 17.12 21.70
CA ALA A 216 16.17 15.80 22.09
C ALA A 216 16.32 15.67 23.61
N LYS A 217 15.97 14.49 24.15
CA LYS A 217 16.13 14.18 25.58
C LYS A 217 17.17 13.07 25.78
N PRO A 218 17.89 13.04 26.92
CA PRO A 218 18.95 12.06 27.16
C PRO A 218 18.50 10.61 27.13
N GLN A 219 17.30 10.33 27.66
CA GLN A 219 16.67 9.03 27.58
C GLN A 219 15.42 9.15 26.72
N LYS A 220 15.32 8.31 25.70
CA LYS A 220 14.28 8.41 24.68
C LYS A 220 13.38 7.18 24.72
N VAL A 221 12.08 7.41 24.83
CA VAL A 221 11.05 6.42 24.56
C VAL A 221 10.48 6.72 23.18
N ILE A 222 10.57 5.76 22.29
CA ILE A 222 10.16 5.91 20.90
C ILE A 222 9.01 4.93 20.64
N ALA A 223 7.88 5.43 20.20
CA ALA A 223 6.75 4.62 19.78
C ALA A 223 6.75 4.48 18.26
N VAL A 224 6.76 3.24 17.78
CA VAL A 224 6.64 2.92 16.35
C VAL A 224 5.32 2.19 16.13
N THR A 225 4.44 2.75 15.32
CA THR A 225 3.16 2.14 14.95
C THR A 225 3.29 1.38 13.63
N GLY A 226 2.51 0.31 13.44
CA GLY A 226 2.55 -0.46 12.21
C GLY A 226 3.78 -1.36 12.06
N VAL A 227 4.38 -1.82 13.17
CA VAL A 227 5.61 -2.67 13.18
C VAL A 227 5.46 -4.02 12.48
N THR A 228 4.26 -4.48 12.19
CA THR A 228 4.01 -5.70 11.41
C THR A 228 4.23 -5.49 9.92
N GLY A 229 4.14 -4.25 9.42
CA GLY A 229 4.46 -3.90 8.04
C GLY A 229 5.97 -3.73 7.84
N THR A 230 6.41 -3.79 6.58
CA THR A 230 7.82 -3.68 6.18
C THR A 230 8.49 -2.41 6.72
N MET A 231 7.75 -1.32 6.77
CA MET A 231 8.26 -0.01 7.18
C MET A 231 8.50 0.11 8.67
N GLY A 232 7.53 -0.29 9.48
CA GLY A 232 7.67 -0.30 10.93
C GLY A 232 8.82 -1.20 11.36
N GLN A 233 9.02 -2.33 10.69
CA GLN A 233 10.13 -3.24 10.92
C GLN A 233 11.49 -2.61 10.56
N GLU A 234 11.59 -1.90 9.44
CA GLU A 234 12.85 -1.26 9.03
C GLU A 234 13.19 -0.07 9.94
N THR A 235 12.21 0.75 10.32
CA THR A 235 12.43 1.82 11.31
C THR A 235 12.93 1.25 12.61
N LEU A 236 12.28 0.21 13.14
CA LEU A 236 12.68 -0.40 14.40
C LEU A 236 14.09 -1.01 14.34
N LYS A 237 14.46 -1.62 13.22
CA LYS A 237 15.81 -2.14 12.97
C LYS A 237 16.87 -1.05 13.07
N ASN A 238 16.62 0.11 12.47
CA ASN A 238 17.57 1.22 12.43
C ASN A 238 17.62 2.01 13.74
N LEU A 239 16.54 2.06 14.52
CA LEU A 239 16.55 2.67 15.86
C LEU A 239 17.30 1.82 16.90
N LEU A 240 17.45 0.51 16.67
CA LEU A 240 18.08 -0.44 17.58
C LEU A 240 19.48 -0.86 17.12
N SER A 241 19.96 -0.38 16.00
CA SER A 241 21.32 -0.59 15.48
C SER A 241 22.26 0.52 15.91
#